data_ce6e6ac5cfd2ae009a87e0b6af21dc57
#
_entry.id   ce6e6ac5cfd2ae009a87e0b6af21dc57
#
_cell.length_a   1.000
_cell.length_b   1.000
_cell.length_c   1.000
_cell.angle_alpha   90.00
_cell.angle_beta   90.00
_cell.angle_gamma   90.00
#
_symmetry.space_group_name_H-M   'P 1'
#
loop_
_entity.id
_entity.type
_entity.pdbx_description
1 polymer ?
#
loop_
_entity_poly.entity_id
_entity_poly.type
_entity_poly.pdbx_seq_one_letter_code
_entity_poly.pdbx_strand_id
1 'polypeptide(L)'
;MESRKYTFNKSTLTVKFDNILDTQAEVIVSSDDCYVTMGGGVSRAILHAGGEVIIKDAQKMVPIPLGDVLVTTAGKLEHQKYVFHCITIDKQRSMQILTQQVTEEDVLNYLLQHAVDKCFLLMQAMDMTSIAFPAIGAGIAKIPIQKVIEQMSIAIARNLGNTNKSLKVELYLYDIYNLYTESDYITLFESLAAKAALLEYKKMLANEDMPIEPTLKNRNEKLPSRRSMKHKVFISYSRKDKEAADCLCEILKENDIAYWIDKEGIYSSFNYKELIVDAIDVSQSVIFISSVNSNASINCIREIGYAVNMNKPILPLMLDDAPYAKSIRLDISDIDQIDFRNPTASRKKLITSLMYVENK
;
A
#
# COMPACT_ATOMS: atom_id res chain seq x y z
N MET A 1 21.78 -19.13 -18.68
CA MET A 1 20.57 -18.36 -18.42
C MET A 1 20.95 -16.93 -18.11
N GLU A 2 20.30 -15.95 -18.75
CA GLU A 2 20.67 -14.57 -18.50
C GLU A 2 20.00 -14.07 -17.23
N SER A 3 20.80 -13.53 -16.33
CA SER A 3 20.34 -12.77 -15.19
C SER A 3 20.75 -11.31 -15.36
N ARG A 4 19.87 -10.37 -14.96
CA ARG A 4 20.20 -8.94 -14.94
C ARG A 4 20.17 -8.41 -13.52
N LYS A 5 21.19 -7.63 -13.18
CA LYS A 5 21.39 -7.09 -11.83
C LYS A 5 21.31 -5.56 -11.86
N TYR A 6 20.53 -5.02 -10.95
CA TYR A 6 20.35 -3.59 -10.71
C TYR A 6 20.77 -3.26 -9.29
N THR A 7 21.42 -2.12 -9.11
CA THR A 7 21.92 -1.69 -7.80
C THR A 7 21.15 -0.45 -7.33
N PHE A 8 20.70 -0.48 -6.09
CA PHE A 8 20.00 0.59 -5.39
C PHE A 8 20.74 0.84 -4.08
N ASN A 9 21.51 1.93 -3.98
CA ASN A 9 22.36 2.20 -2.83
C ASN A 9 23.27 1.00 -2.52
N LYS A 10 23.07 0.34 -1.36
CA LYS A 10 23.80 -0.87 -0.94
C LYS A 10 23.07 -2.17 -1.29
N SER A 11 21.88 -2.06 -1.87
CA SER A 11 20.99 -3.19 -2.15
C SER A 11 21.01 -3.56 -3.63
N THR A 12 20.57 -4.77 -3.95
CA THR A 12 20.52 -5.27 -5.33
C THR A 12 19.21 -5.94 -5.64
N LEU A 13 18.71 -5.72 -6.87
CA LEU A 13 17.67 -6.52 -7.50
C LEU A 13 18.31 -7.34 -8.63
N THR A 14 18.15 -8.66 -8.59
CA THR A 14 18.56 -9.55 -9.68
C THR A 14 17.33 -10.18 -10.29
N VAL A 15 17.14 -10.01 -11.58
CA VAL A 15 16.07 -10.68 -12.32
C VAL A 15 16.62 -11.91 -13.00
N LYS A 16 15.91 -13.02 -12.84
CA LYS A 16 16.32 -14.33 -13.32
C LYS A 16 15.19 -14.98 -14.09
N PHE A 17 15.54 -15.59 -15.21
CA PHE A 17 14.65 -16.46 -15.99
C PHE A 17 14.95 -17.90 -15.61
N ASP A 18 14.47 -18.32 -14.45
CA ASP A 18 14.84 -19.60 -13.87
C ASP A 18 13.79 -20.13 -12.90
N ASN A 19 14.05 -21.32 -12.36
CA ASN A 19 13.22 -21.90 -11.30
C ASN A 19 13.50 -21.21 -9.97
N ILE A 20 12.47 -20.66 -9.35
CA ILE A 20 12.61 -19.98 -8.05
C ILE A 20 13.09 -20.91 -6.93
N LEU A 21 12.91 -22.23 -7.06
CA LEU A 21 13.40 -23.20 -6.07
C LEU A 21 14.94 -23.27 -6.01
N ASP A 22 15.62 -22.75 -7.03
CA ASP A 22 17.10 -22.69 -7.08
C ASP A 22 17.66 -21.45 -6.35
N THR A 23 16.80 -20.64 -5.73
CA THR A 23 17.24 -19.46 -4.98
C THR A 23 18.01 -19.82 -3.73
N GLN A 24 19.02 -18.99 -3.43
CA GLN A 24 19.79 -19.02 -2.17
C GLN A 24 19.27 -17.97 -1.16
N ALA A 25 18.17 -17.30 -1.45
CA ALA A 25 17.61 -16.30 -0.57
C ALA A 25 17.05 -16.92 0.72
N GLU A 26 17.12 -16.19 1.82
CA GLU A 26 16.61 -16.62 3.12
C GLU A 26 15.09 -16.75 3.13
N VAL A 27 14.40 -15.95 2.30
CA VAL A 27 12.94 -15.93 2.17
C VAL A 27 12.55 -16.24 0.73
N ILE A 28 11.62 -17.17 0.57
CA ILE A 28 10.95 -17.43 -0.71
C ILE A 28 9.49 -16.99 -0.63
N VAL A 29 9.02 -16.29 -1.68
CA VAL A 29 7.65 -15.81 -1.74
C VAL A 29 6.78 -16.78 -2.52
N SER A 30 5.61 -17.06 -1.99
CA SER A 30 4.54 -17.84 -2.61
C SER A 30 3.34 -16.94 -2.91
N SER A 31 2.62 -17.19 -4.00
CA SER A 31 1.37 -16.49 -4.35
C SER A 31 0.22 -17.46 -4.11
N ASP A 32 -0.64 -17.15 -3.14
CA ASP A 32 -1.61 -18.09 -2.60
C ASP A 32 -3.04 -17.52 -2.53
N ASP A 33 -3.99 -18.39 -2.23
CA ASP A 33 -5.35 -18.04 -1.85
C ASP A 33 -5.47 -17.78 -0.34
N CYS A 34 -6.60 -17.23 0.10
CA CYS A 34 -6.85 -16.85 1.49
C CYS A 34 -6.78 -18.03 2.50
N TYR A 35 -6.85 -19.27 2.03
CA TYR A 35 -6.70 -20.48 2.86
C TYR A 35 -5.33 -21.13 2.73
N VAL A 36 -4.42 -20.54 1.94
CA VAL A 36 -3.06 -21.06 1.67
C VAL A 36 -3.11 -22.54 1.26
N THR A 37 -3.97 -22.84 0.28
CA THR A 37 -4.14 -24.24 -0.18
C THR A 37 -2.95 -24.75 -0.98
N MET A 38 -2.10 -23.85 -1.49
CA MET A 38 -0.92 -24.13 -2.30
C MET A 38 -1.19 -25.08 -3.48
N GLY A 39 -2.39 -24.90 -4.11
CA GLY A 39 -2.94 -25.87 -5.07
C GLY A 39 -2.35 -25.81 -6.48
N GLY A 40 -1.51 -24.81 -6.81
CA GLY A 40 -1.02 -24.67 -8.18
C GLY A 40 0.17 -23.75 -8.37
N GLY A 41 0.77 -23.81 -9.56
CA GLY A 41 1.90 -22.95 -9.94
C GLY A 41 3.08 -23.04 -9.00
N VAL A 42 3.69 -21.89 -8.71
CA VAL A 42 4.85 -21.78 -7.83
C VAL A 42 4.55 -22.27 -6.42
N SER A 43 3.37 -21.97 -5.88
CA SER A 43 3.02 -22.38 -4.51
C SER A 43 3.02 -23.91 -4.37
N ARG A 44 2.49 -24.63 -5.34
CA ARG A 44 2.54 -26.10 -5.36
C ARG A 44 3.98 -26.64 -5.48
N ALA A 45 4.82 -25.98 -6.25
CA ALA A 45 6.23 -26.37 -6.37
C ALA A 45 6.97 -26.19 -5.03
N ILE A 46 6.75 -25.06 -4.35
CA ILE A 46 7.29 -24.79 -3.01
C ILE A 46 6.80 -25.84 -2.00
N LEU A 47 5.50 -26.17 -2.02
CA LEU A 47 4.94 -27.20 -1.17
C LEU A 47 5.57 -28.57 -1.39
N HIS A 48 5.73 -28.97 -2.66
CA HIS A 48 6.39 -30.24 -3.01
C HIS A 48 7.82 -30.32 -2.48
N ALA A 49 8.59 -29.26 -2.59
CA ALA A 49 9.98 -29.21 -2.13
C ALA A 49 10.08 -29.11 -0.59
N GLY A 50 9.27 -28.23 0.03
CA GLY A 50 9.35 -27.95 1.46
C GLY A 50 8.52 -28.90 2.33
N GLY A 51 7.54 -29.61 1.74
CA GLY A 51 6.71 -30.62 2.42
C GLY A 51 5.49 -30.03 3.14
N GLU A 52 4.58 -30.91 3.56
CA GLU A 52 3.29 -30.57 4.17
C GLU A 52 3.38 -29.77 5.48
N VAL A 53 4.54 -29.68 6.10
CA VAL A 53 4.74 -28.88 7.31
C VAL A 53 4.41 -27.41 7.07
N ILE A 54 4.61 -26.91 5.85
CA ILE A 54 4.29 -25.53 5.44
C ILE A 54 2.77 -25.30 5.55
N ILE A 55 1.95 -26.19 4.97
CA ILE A 55 0.48 -26.10 5.07
C ILE A 55 0.02 -26.27 6.54
N LYS A 56 0.57 -27.21 7.27
CA LYS A 56 0.22 -27.42 8.68
C LYS A 56 0.50 -26.18 9.54
N ASP A 57 1.53 -25.43 9.20
CA ASP A 57 1.85 -24.16 9.86
C ASP A 57 0.85 -23.07 9.45
N ALA A 58 0.54 -22.94 8.15
CA ALA A 58 -0.43 -21.99 7.62
C ALA A 58 -1.84 -22.18 8.18
N GLN A 59 -2.28 -23.45 8.34
CA GLN A 59 -3.63 -23.80 8.82
C GLN A 59 -3.98 -23.25 10.21
N LYS A 60 -2.99 -22.85 11.00
CA LYS A 60 -3.20 -22.24 12.33
C LYS A 60 -3.73 -20.80 12.25
N MET A 61 -3.58 -20.16 11.08
CA MET A 61 -3.80 -18.72 10.94
C MET A 61 -4.78 -18.32 9.82
N VAL A 62 -5.19 -19.27 8.98
CA VAL A 62 -6.15 -18.99 7.89
C VAL A 62 -7.59 -18.82 8.42
N PRO A 63 -8.49 -18.07 7.77
CA PRO A 63 -8.25 -17.37 6.49
C PRO A 63 -7.47 -16.06 6.63
N ILE A 64 -6.61 -15.79 5.65
CA ILE A 64 -5.82 -14.56 5.59
C ILE A 64 -6.47 -13.57 4.60
N PRO A 65 -6.57 -12.27 4.95
CA PRO A 65 -7.15 -11.27 4.07
C PRO A 65 -6.41 -11.12 2.74
N LEU A 66 -7.16 -10.79 1.68
CA LEU A 66 -6.60 -10.49 0.37
C LEU A 66 -5.60 -9.32 0.45
N GLY A 67 -4.44 -9.47 -0.16
CA GLY A 67 -3.34 -8.48 -0.13
C GLY A 67 -2.45 -8.58 1.11
N ASP A 68 -2.78 -9.45 2.06
CA ASP A 68 -1.95 -9.70 3.23
C ASP A 68 -0.87 -10.76 2.96
N VAL A 69 0.08 -10.89 3.88
CA VAL A 69 1.19 -11.84 3.79
C VAL A 69 1.25 -12.67 5.06
N LEU A 70 1.14 -13.98 4.90
CA LEU A 70 1.36 -14.94 5.97
C LEU A 70 2.78 -15.47 5.92
N VAL A 71 3.41 -15.65 7.08
CA VAL A 71 4.74 -16.26 7.21
C VAL A 71 4.61 -17.66 7.78
N THR A 72 5.26 -18.62 7.12
CA THR A 72 5.38 -19.99 7.63
C THR A 72 6.83 -20.47 7.63
N THR A 73 7.08 -21.60 8.28
CA THR A 73 8.32 -22.33 8.12
C THR A 73 8.57 -22.69 6.67
N ALA A 74 9.84 -22.75 6.26
CA ALA A 74 10.24 -23.23 4.93
C ALA A 74 10.29 -24.77 4.82
N GLY A 75 10.04 -25.46 5.89
CA GLY A 75 10.00 -26.94 5.92
C GLY A 75 11.34 -27.57 5.58
N LYS A 76 11.39 -28.34 4.48
CA LYS A 76 12.58 -29.05 3.99
C LYS A 76 13.35 -28.26 2.93
N LEU A 77 12.97 -27.02 2.64
CA LEU A 77 13.74 -26.18 1.71
C LEU A 77 15.16 -25.95 2.28
N GLU A 78 16.17 -26.12 1.44
CA GLU A 78 17.55 -26.24 1.92
C GLU A 78 18.17 -24.92 2.39
N HIS A 79 17.83 -23.81 1.69
CA HIS A 79 18.43 -22.49 1.93
C HIS A 79 17.48 -21.48 2.55
N GLN A 80 16.18 -21.73 2.48
CA GLN A 80 15.15 -20.81 2.93
C GLN A 80 14.84 -21.01 4.42
N LYS A 81 14.70 -19.93 5.14
CA LYS A 81 14.25 -19.92 6.54
C LYS A 81 12.72 -19.86 6.62
N TYR A 82 12.09 -19.10 5.70
CA TYR A 82 10.66 -18.83 5.72
C TYR A 82 10.07 -18.84 4.32
N VAL A 83 8.76 -19.18 4.25
CA VAL A 83 7.91 -18.92 3.09
C VAL A 83 6.99 -17.76 3.44
N PHE A 84 6.95 -16.74 2.57
CA PHE A 84 6.03 -15.61 2.67
C PHE A 84 4.90 -15.83 1.66
N HIS A 85 3.70 -16.10 2.16
CA HIS A 85 2.50 -16.36 1.35
C HIS A 85 1.77 -15.05 1.07
N CYS A 86 1.94 -14.48 -0.13
CA CYS A 86 1.20 -13.32 -0.60
C CYS A 86 -0.19 -13.75 -1.04
N ILE A 87 -1.24 -13.22 -0.41
CA ILE A 87 -2.62 -13.60 -0.71
C ILE A 87 -3.13 -12.78 -1.88
N THR A 88 -3.25 -13.43 -3.04
CA THR A 88 -3.67 -12.82 -4.31
C THR A 88 -5.02 -13.29 -4.81
N ILE A 89 -5.59 -14.33 -4.20
CA ILE A 89 -6.86 -14.93 -4.59
C ILE A 89 -7.78 -15.05 -3.39
N ASP A 90 -8.96 -14.45 -3.51
CA ASP A 90 -10.10 -14.67 -2.61
C ASP A 90 -11.35 -14.90 -3.45
N LYS A 91 -11.76 -16.15 -3.57
CA LYS A 91 -12.91 -16.56 -4.39
C LYS A 91 -14.24 -15.96 -3.91
N GLN A 92 -14.38 -15.65 -2.64
CA GLN A 92 -15.60 -15.05 -2.10
C GLN A 92 -15.66 -13.55 -2.37
N ARG A 93 -14.52 -12.87 -2.38
CA ARG A 93 -14.41 -11.42 -2.60
C ARG A 93 -14.35 -11.02 -4.07
N SER A 94 -13.88 -11.88 -4.95
CA SER A 94 -13.89 -11.60 -6.40
C SER A 94 -15.30 -11.36 -6.94
N MET A 95 -16.34 -11.97 -6.36
CA MET A 95 -17.73 -11.65 -6.71
C MET A 95 -18.21 -10.30 -6.14
N GLN A 96 -17.67 -9.83 -5.04
CA GLN A 96 -18.04 -8.53 -4.43
C GLN A 96 -17.30 -7.35 -5.06
N ILE A 97 -16.08 -7.53 -5.56
CA ILE A 97 -15.30 -6.50 -6.25
C ILE A 97 -15.94 -6.15 -7.60
N LEU A 98 -16.50 -7.13 -8.31
CA LEU A 98 -17.22 -6.92 -9.58
C LEU A 98 -18.50 -6.07 -9.44
N THR A 99 -19.01 -5.87 -8.22
CA THR A 99 -20.21 -5.06 -7.95
C THR A 99 -19.94 -3.65 -7.43
N GLN A 100 -18.69 -3.31 -7.15
CA GLN A 100 -18.27 -2.00 -6.66
C GLN A 100 -17.45 -1.26 -7.73
N GLN A 101 -17.70 0.02 -7.93
CA GLN A 101 -17.12 0.91 -8.95
C GLN A 101 -15.59 1.17 -8.82
N VAL A 102 -14.84 0.30 -8.15
CA VAL A 102 -13.38 0.32 -8.16
C VAL A 102 -12.93 -0.45 -9.40
N THR A 103 -12.11 0.15 -10.24
CA THR A 103 -11.61 -0.56 -11.41
C THR A 103 -10.81 -1.77 -10.94
N GLU A 104 -10.99 -2.91 -11.60
CA GLU A 104 -10.22 -4.12 -11.36
C GLU A 104 -8.71 -3.82 -11.38
N GLU A 105 -8.33 -2.84 -12.16
CA GLU A 105 -6.97 -2.33 -12.30
C GLU A 105 -6.42 -1.66 -11.05
N ASP A 106 -7.17 -0.79 -10.40
CA ASP A 106 -6.72 -0.12 -9.18
C ASP A 106 -6.57 -1.11 -8.01
N VAL A 107 -7.47 -2.10 -7.95
CA VAL A 107 -7.40 -3.17 -6.95
C VAL A 107 -6.15 -4.03 -7.15
N LEU A 108 -5.88 -4.42 -8.39
CA LEU A 108 -4.72 -5.24 -8.73
C LEU A 108 -3.40 -4.50 -8.46
N ASN A 109 -3.31 -3.24 -8.86
CA ASN A 109 -2.13 -2.40 -8.60
C ASN A 109 -1.87 -2.27 -7.10
N TYR A 110 -2.91 -2.00 -6.33
CA TYR A 110 -2.82 -1.92 -4.87
C TYR A 110 -2.36 -3.25 -4.26
N LEU A 111 -3.00 -4.37 -4.64
CA LEU A 111 -2.67 -5.69 -4.09
C LEU A 111 -1.22 -6.08 -4.34
N LEU A 112 -0.72 -5.89 -5.57
CA LEU A 112 0.64 -6.27 -5.93
C LEU A 112 1.68 -5.43 -5.19
N GLN A 113 1.49 -4.11 -5.15
CA GLN A 113 2.42 -3.23 -4.45
C GLN A 113 2.38 -3.46 -2.93
N HIS A 114 1.18 -3.63 -2.37
CA HIS A 114 1.01 -3.85 -0.94
C HIS A 114 1.63 -5.17 -0.48
N ALA A 115 1.45 -6.26 -1.24
CA ALA A 115 2.06 -7.54 -0.92
C ALA A 115 3.60 -7.46 -0.91
N VAL A 116 4.19 -6.75 -1.89
CA VAL A 116 5.64 -6.53 -1.94
C VAL A 116 6.10 -5.69 -0.74
N ASP A 117 5.45 -4.56 -0.47
CA ASP A 117 5.80 -3.69 0.67
C ASP A 117 5.74 -4.45 2.00
N LYS A 118 4.73 -5.31 2.16
CA LYS A 118 4.58 -6.12 3.37
C LYS A 118 5.67 -7.19 3.51
N CYS A 119 6.10 -7.77 2.38
CA CYS A 119 7.26 -8.67 2.41
C CYS A 119 8.53 -7.96 2.91
N PHE A 120 8.80 -6.76 2.43
CA PHE A 120 9.97 -5.98 2.89
C PHE A 120 9.88 -5.65 4.38
N LEU A 121 8.69 -5.36 4.88
CA LEU A 121 8.49 -5.16 6.31
C LEU A 121 8.85 -6.38 7.12
N LEU A 122 8.21 -7.50 6.75
CA LEU A 122 8.41 -8.74 7.47
C LEU A 122 9.89 -9.13 7.44
N MET A 123 10.57 -8.94 6.30
CA MET A 123 12.02 -9.09 6.22
C MET A 123 12.75 -8.24 7.26
N GLN A 124 12.37 -6.96 7.37
CA GLN A 124 13.02 -6.04 8.32
C GLN A 124 12.73 -6.43 9.76
N ALA A 125 11.49 -6.79 10.08
CA ALA A 125 11.08 -7.22 11.41
C ALA A 125 11.75 -8.52 11.87
N MET A 126 12.05 -9.41 10.91
CA MET A 126 12.66 -10.71 11.14
C MET A 126 14.19 -10.73 10.90
N ASP A 127 14.77 -9.56 10.63
CA ASP A 127 16.20 -9.37 10.33
C ASP A 127 16.71 -10.23 9.15
N MET A 128 15.87 -10.40 8.12
CA MET A 128 16.25 -11.10 6.88
C MET A 128 16.88 -10.12 5.91
N THR A 129 17.84 -10.60 5.12
CA THR A 129 18.63 -9.78 4.19
C THR A 129 18.42 -10.15 2.73
N SER A 130 17.77 -11.26 2.45
CA SER A 130 17.53 -11.73 1.09
C SER A 130 16.15 -12.35 0.90
N ILE A 131 15.53 -12.06 -0.26
CA ILE A 131 14.21 -12.53 -0.62
C ILE A 131 14.11 -12.82 -2.12
N ALA A 132 13.41 -13.89 -2.46
CA ALA A 132 13.10 -14.27 -3.82
C ALA A 132 11.60 -14.19 -4.08
N PHE A 133 11.22 -13.40 -5.08
CA PHE A 133 9.85 -13.23 -5.54
C PHE A 133 9.61 -13.99 -6.84
N PRO A 134 8.47 -14.69 -7.00
CA PRO A 134 7.94 -15.02 -8.32
C PRO A 134 7.19 -13.82 -8.89
N ALA A 135 6.71 -13.92 -10.13
CA ALA A 135 5.71 -12.99 -10.67
C ALA A 135 4.36 -13.23 -9.96
N ILE A 136 4.14 -12.49 -8.87
CA ILE A 136 2.98 -12.68 -7.97
C ILE A 136 1.68 -12.44 -8.73
N GLY A 137 0.78 -13.43 -8.74
CA GLY A 137 -0.54 -13.32 -9.39
C GLY A 137 -0.57 -13.58 -10.90
N ALA A 138 0.58 -13.74 -11.57
CA ALA A 138 0.62 -14.04 -13.01
C ALA A 138 0.11 -15.44 -13.36
N GLY A 139 0.08 -16.36 -12.41
CA GLY A 139 -0.36 -17.74 -12.59
C GLY A 139 -1.89 -17.90 -12.54
N ILE A 140 -2.40 -18.54 -11.49
CA ILE A 140 -3.83 -18.88 -11.33
C ILE A 140 -4.71 -17.63 -11.25
N ALA A 141 -4.23 -16.53 -10.68
CA ALA A 141 -4.97 -15.27 -10.64
C ALA A 141 -5.09 -14.57 -11.99
N LYS A 142 -4.35 -15.06 -13.02
CA LYS A 142 -4.41 -14.58 -14.42
C LYS A 142 -4.17 -13.08 -14.61
N ILE A 143 -3.41 -12.45 -13.70
CA ILE A 143 -3.02 -11.05 -13.88
C ILE A 143 -2.02 -10.98 -15.04
N PRO A 144 -2.18 -10.07 -16.01
CA PRO A 144 -1.25 -9.94 -17.13
C PRO A 144 0.18 -9.74 -16.63
N ILE A 145 1.12 -10.53 -17.17
CA ILE A 145 2.52 -10.56 -16.69
C ILE A 145 3.19 -9.17 -16.74
N GLN A 146 2.89 -8.38 -17.79
CA GLN A 146 3.40 -7.02 -17.94
C GLN A 146 3.02 -6.14 -16.76
N LYS A 147 1.76 -6.24 -16.32
CA LYS A 147 1.23 -5.49 -15.20
C LYS A 147 1.84 -5.94 -13.87
N VAL A 148 1.96 -7.26 -13.68
CA VAL A 148 2.60 -7.84 -12.50
C VAL A 148 4.03 -7.31 -12.37
N ILE A 149 4.83 -7.41 -13.43
CA ILE A 149 6.21 -6.96 -13.43
C ILE A 149 6.28 -5.43 -13.18
N GLU A 150 5.41 -4.65 -13.82
CA GLU A 150 5.36 -3.20 -13.61
C GLU A 150 5.14 -2.85 -12.14
N GLN A 151 4.08 -3.37 -11.54
CA GLN A 151 3.71 -3.02 -10.18
C GLN A 151 4.70 -3.55 -9.14
N MET A 152 5.20 -4.76 -9.33
CA MET A 152 6.24 -5.33 -8.47
C MET A 152 7.55 -4.56 -8.56
N SER A 153 7.99 -4.19 -9.78
CA SER A 153 9.23 -3.42 -9.98
C SER A 153 9.17 -2.04 -9.31
N ILE A 154 8.03 -1.35 -9.40
CA ILE A 154 7.80 -0.06 -8.71
C ILE A 154 7.95 -0.24 -7.19
N ALA A 155 7.29 -1.25 -6.63
CA ALA A 155 7.34 -1.49 -5.20
C ALA A 155 8.73 -1.93 -4.72
N ILE A 156 9.40 -2.83 -5.45
CA ILE A 156 10.75 -3.29 -5.13
C ILE A 156 11.74 -2.13 -5.19
N ALA A 157 11.74 -1.35 -6.28
CA ALA A 157 12.65 -0.21 -6.44
C ALA A 157 12.46 0.83 -5.33
N ARG A 158 11.19 1.13 -4.98
CA ARG A 158 10.85 2.03 -3.88
C ARG A 158 11.41 1.56 -2.54
N ASN A 159 11.25 0.28 -2.20
CA ASN A 159 11.75 -0.28 -0.94
C ASN A 159 13.28 -0.32 -0.91
N LEU A 160 13.93 -0.69 -2.02
CA LEU A 160 15.39 -0.72 -2.11
C LEU A 160 16.01 0.69 -2.10
N GLY A 161 15.35 1.68 -2.72
CA GLY A 161 15.80 3.08 -2.70
C GLY A 161 15.67 3.75 -1.32
N ASN A 162 14.73 3.29 -0.50
CA ASN A 162 14.45 3.90 0.81
C ASN A 162 15.18 3.22 1.99
N THR A 163 15.96 2.16 1.76
CA THR A 163 16.69 1.47 2.82
C THR A 163 18.18 1.76 2.80
N ASN A 164 18.78 1.88 3.98
CA ASN A 164 20.24 1.93 4.18
C ASN A 164 20.84 0.55 4.39
N LYS A 165 20.03 -0.51 4.50
CA LYS A 165 20.49 -1.90 4.64
C LYS A 165 20.95 -2.44 3.28
N SER A 166 21.84 -3.43 3.31
CA SER A 166 22.24 -4.17 2.12
C SER A 166 21.30 -5.36 1.94
N LEU A 167 20.28 -5.18 1.08
CA LEU A 167 19.31 -6.23 0.78
C LEU A 167 19.59 -6.85 -0.59
N LYS A 168 19.38 -8.16 -0.69
CA LYS A 168 19.44 -8.91 -1.94
C LYS A 168 18.04 -9.37 -2.31
N VAL A 169 17.52 -8.83 -3.40
CA VAL A 169 16.19 -9.19 -3.93
C VAL A 169 16.38 -9.90 -5.25
N GLU A 170 15.70 -11.02 -5.40
CA GLU A 170 15.65 -11.79 -6.64
C GLU A 170 14.21 -11.79 -7.16
N LEU A 171 14.01 -11.53 -8.44
CA LEU A 171 12.73 -11.67 -9.13
C LEU A 171 12.85 -12.77 -10.17
N TYR A 172 12.08 -13.83 -9.98
CA TYR A 172 12.06 -14.99 -10.87
C TYR A 172 10.88 -14.89 -11.83
N LEU A 173 11.20 -14.91 -13.11
CA LEU A 173 10.25 -14.98 -14.21
C LEU A 173 10.33 -16.37 -14.82
N TYR A 174 9.23 -17.12 -14.78
CA TYR A 174 9.17 -18.48 -15.31
C TYR A 174 7.95 -18.64 -16.21
N ASP A 175 8.19 -18.79 -17.50
CA ASP A 175 7.16 -19.00 -18.51
C ASP A 175 7.03 -20.48 -18.86
N ILE A 176 6.20 -21.20 -18.12
CA ILE A 176 5.98 -22.64 -18.33
C ILE A 176 5.30 -22.96 -19.67
N TYR A 177 4.72 -21.97 -20.32
CA TYR A 177 4.03 -22.15 -21.58
C TYR A 177 4.83 -21.68 -22.80
N ASN A 178 6.04 -21.14 -22.57
CA ASN A 178 6.89 -20.55 -23.60
C ASN A 178 6.15 -19.52 -24.50
N LEU A 179 5.28 -18.71 -23.91
CA LEU A 179 4.48 -17.71 -24.61
C LEU A 179 5.29 -16.47 -24.98
N TYR A 180 6.39 -16.25 -24.29
CA TYR A 180 7.26 -15.09 -24.47
C TYR A 180 8.68 -15.53 -24.81
N THR A 181 9.32 -14.78 -25.68
CA THR A 181 10.74 -14.98 -25.95
C THR A 181 11.57 -14.30 -24.85
N GLU A 182 12.80 -14.75 -24.66
CA GLU A 182 13.75 -14.10 -23.75
C GLU A 182 13.92 -12.62 -24.09
N SER A 183 13.91 -12.24 -25.38
CA SER A 183 13.95 -10.86 -25.84
C SER A 183 12.75 -10.04 -25.37
N ASP A 184 11.54 -10.61 -25.33
CA ASP A 184 10.32 -9.94 -24.86
C ASP A 184 10.42 -9.59 -23.38
N TYR A 185 10.90 -10.54 -22.57
CA TYR A 185 11.15 -10.32 -21.14
C TYR A 185 12.23 -9.27 -20.89
N ILE A 186 13.33 -9.32 -21.65
CA ILE A 186 14.41 -8.35 -21.57
C ILE A 186 13.90 -6.94 -21.90
N THR A 187 13.19 -6.78 -22.99
CA THR A 187 12.63 -5.50 -23.45
C THR A 187 11.67 -4.92 -22.42
N LEU A 188 10.78 -5.75 -21.92
CA LEU A 188 9.83 -5.35 -20.86
C LEU A 188 10.57 -4.91 -19.61
N PHE A 189 11.56 -5.69 -19.20
CA PHE A 189 12.31 -5.41 -17.99
C PHE A 189 13.16 -4.14 -18.09
N GLU A 190 13.80 -3.88 -19.21
CA GLU A 190 14.55 -2.65 -19.44
C GLU A 190 13.64 -1.41 -19.42
N SER A 191 12.45 -1.52 -20.01
CA SER A 191 11.48 -0.44 -19.98
C SER A 191 11.00 -0.10 -18.57
N LEU A 192 10.88 -1.10 -17.71
CA LEU A 192 10.46 -0.95 -16.32
C LEU A 192 11.57 -0.45 -15.42
N ALA A 193 12.79 -0.93 -15.61
CA ALA A 193 13.97 -0.44 -14.92
C ALA A 193 14.24 1.04 -15.26
N ALA A 194 14.05 1.44 -16.52
CA ALA A 194 14.14 2.83 -16.94
C ALA A 194 13.07 3.71 -16.28
N LYS A 195 11.82 3.22 -16.16
CA LYS A 195 10.75 3.93 -15.44
C LYS A 195 11.04 4.05 -13.94
N ALA A 196 11.53 3.01 -13.31
CA ALA A 196 11.90 3.01 -11.89
C ALA A 196 13.05 4.00 -11.63
N ALA A 197 14.11 3.96 -12.47
CA ALA A 197 15.22 4.91 -12.41
C ALA A 197 14.78 6.35 -12.66
N LEU A 198 13.85 6.58 -13.58
CA LEU A 198 13.29 7.90 -13.86
C LEU A 198 12.46 8.44 -12.67
N LEU A 199 11.73 7.58 -11.98
CA LEU A 199 10.99 7.94 -10.78
C LEU A 199 11.94 8.29 -9.62
N GLU A 200 13.04 7.56 -9.48
CA GLU A 200 14.08 7.85 -8.49
C GLU A 200 14.81 9.16 -8.81
N TYR A 201 15.18 9.37 -10.08
CA TYR A 201 15.80 10.62 -10.55
C TYR A 201 14.89 11.82 -10.34
N LYS A 202 13.59 11.72 -10.62
CA LYS A 202 12.61 12.79 -10.33
C LYS A 202 12.49 13.09 -8.85
N LYS A 203 12.61 12.10 -7.99
CA LYS A 203 12.64 12.30 -6.52
C LYS A 203 13.91 13.00 -6.07
N MET A 204 15.07 12.66 -6.64
CA MET A 204 16.34 13.33 -6.35
C MET A 204 16.29 14.80 -6.77
N LEU A 205 15.79 15.12 -7.96
CA LEU A 205 15.61 16.50 -8.43
C LEU A 205 14.62 17.30 -7.56
N ALA A 206 13.56 16.67 -7.06
CA ALA A 206 12.62 17.33 -6.16
C ALA A 206 13.21 17.60 -4.78
N ASN A 207 14.29 16.90 -4.39
CA ASN A 207 15.01 17.12 -3.13
C ASN A 207 16.21 18.08 -3.27
N GLU A 208 16.68 18.38 -4.51
CA GLU A 208 17.78 19.31 -4.77
C GLU A 208 17.37 20.79 -4.68
N ASP A 209 16.08 21.11 -4.71
CA ASP A 209 15.55 22.47 -4.51
C ASP A 209 15.44 22.91 -3.04
N MET A 210 15.92 22.09 -2.08
CA MET A 210 16.08 22.48 -0.69
C MET A 210 17.53 22.91 -0.43
N PRO A 211 17.79 24.10 0.16
CA PRO A 211 19.14 24.54 0.48
C PRO A 211 19.82 23.56 1.42
N ILE A 212 20.99 23.07 1.01
CA ILE A 212 21.86 22.20 1.81
C ILE A 212 22.45 23.04 2.95
N GLU A 213 21.86 23.01 4.11
CA GLU A 213 22.60 23.37 5.32
C GLU A 213 23.29 22.12 5.89
N PRO A 214 24.62 22.15 6.04
CA PRO A 214 25.35 21.02 6.63
C PRO A 214 25.35 21.16 8.15
N THR A 215 24.43 20.49 8.82
CA THR A 215 24.56 20.26 10.27
C THR A 215 24.38 18.79 10.60
N LEU A 216 25.50 18.08 10.53
CA LEU A 216 25.75 16.91 11.35
C LEU A 216 25.72 17.33 12.84
N LYS A 217 24.58 17.17 13.50
CA LYS A 217 24.55 17.05 14.96
C LYS A 217 23.35 16.21 15.40
N ASN A 218 23.72 15.08 16.07
CA ASN A 218 22.90 14.31 17.01
C ASN A 218 21.56 13.72 16.55
N ARG A 219 21.63 12.54 15.93
CA ARG A 219 20.51 11.60 15.91
C ARG A 219 20.30 10.99 17.30
N ASN A 220 19.58 11.73 18.12
CA ASN A 220 18.86 11.25 19.30
C ASN A 220 17.53 12.00 19.42
N GLU A 221 16.89 12.30 18.30
CA GLU A 221 15.51 12.74 18.34
C GLU A 221 14.62 11.49 18.34
N LYS A 222 14.10 11.20 19.52
CA LYS A 222 12.96 10.30 19.71
C LYS A 222 11.87 10.70 18.74
N LEU A 223 11.28 9.72 18.03
CA LEU A 223 9.98 9.93 17.38
C LEU A 223 9.09 10.79 18.28
N PRO A 224 8.40 11.80 17.75
CA PRO A 224 7.51 12.61 18.55
C PRO A 224 6.53 11.69 19.26
N SER A 225 6.52 11.75 20.59
CA SER A 225 5.62 10.94 21.40
C SER A 225 4.17 11.27 21.00
N ARG A 226 3.27 10.28 21.02
CA ARG A 226 1.80 10.41 20.79
C ARG A 226 1.16 11.69 21.37
N ARG A 227 1.82 12.36 22.32
CA ARG A 227 1.34 13.57 22.99
C ARG A 227 1.64 14.90 22.29
N SER A 228 2.42 14.94 21.19
CA SER A 228 2.82 16.22 20.56
C SER A 228 2.03 16.59 19.30
N MET A 229 1.21 15.70 18.74
CA MET A 229 0.35 15.99 17.59
C MET A 229 -1.07 16.34 18.06
N LYS A 230 -1.34 17.58 18.37
CA LYS A 230 -2.70 18.06 18.59
C LYS A 230 -3.24 18.64 17.28
N HIS A 231 -3.79 17.78 16.42
CA HIS A 231 -4.62 18.23 15.30
C HIS A 231 -6.07 18.27 15.76
N LYS A 232 -6.77 19.36 15.48
CA LYS A 232 -8.21 19.46 15.78
C LYS A 232 -9.02 18.65 14.80
N VAL A 233 -8.61 18.61 13.52
CA VAL A 233 -9.38 18.04 12.41
C VAL A 233 -8.51 17.13 11.57
N PHE A 234 -9.02 15.95 11.23
CA PHE A 234 -8.52 15.09 10.17
C PHE A 234 -9.33 15.32 8.90
N ILE A 235 -8.68 15.47 7.74
CA ILE A 235 -9.36 15.67 6.46
C ILE A 235 -9.19 14.43 5.58
N SER A 236 -10.31 13.73 5.32
CA SER A 236 -10.40 12.62 4.38
C SER A 236 -10.93 13.12 3.03
N TYR A 237 -10.20 12.90 1.95
CA TYR A 237 -10.58 13.34 0.61
C TYR A 237 -9.95 12.48 -0.49
N SER A 238 -10.56 12.48 -1.67
CA SER A 238 -9.93 11.92 -2.87
C SER A 238 -8.94 12.91 -3.48
N ARG A 239 -7.77 12.46 -3.89
CA ARG A 239 -6.77 13.30 -4.59
C ARG A 239 -7.31 13.97 -5.86
N LYS A 240 -8.35 13.39 -6.46
CA LYS A 240 -9.04 14.02 -7.59
C LYS A 240 -9.79 15.29 -7.20
N ASP A 241 -10.08 15.47 -5.91
CA ASP A 241 -10.78 16.62 -5.34
C ASP A 241 -9.82 17.59 -4.64
N LYS A 242 -8.57 17.65 -5.10
CA LYS A 242 -7.49 18.43 -4.49
C LYS A 242 -7.84 19.92 -4.37
N GLU A 243 -8.48 20.50 -5.36
CA GLU A 243 -8.83 21.93 -5.36
C GLU A 243 -9.79 22.26 -4.18
N ALA A 244 -10.77 21.41 -3.93
CA ALA A 244 -11.69 21.58 -2.81
C ALA A 244 -10.97 21.38 -1.46
N ALA A 245 -10.04 20.43 -1.39
CA ALA A 245 -9.23 20.18 -0.20
C ALA A 245 -8.29 21.36 0.11
N ASP A 246 -7.66 21.94 -0.91
CA ASP A 246 -6.80 23.11 -0.76
C ASP A 246 -7.60 24.33 -0.28
N CYS A 247 -8.78 24.57 -0.87
CA CYS A 247 -9.69 25.64 -0.42
C CYS A 247 -10.14 25.44 1.04
N LEU A 248 -10.48 24.21 1.43
CA LEU A 248 -10.80 23.87 2.82
C LEU A 248 -9.63 24.18 3.77
N CYS A 249 -8.41 23.80 3.37
CA CYS A 249 -7.19 24.07 4.15
C CYS A 249 -6.96 25.58 4.37
N GLU A 250 -7.24 26.42 3.37
CA GLU A 250 -7.16 27.88 3.51
C GLU A 250 -8.19 28.40 4.51
N ILE A 251 -9.45 27.95 4.42
CA ILE A 251 -10.49 28.31 5.39
C ILE A 251 -10.11 27.92 6.81
N LEU A 252 -9.57 26.73 7.04
CA LEU A 252 -9.14 26.27 8.36
C LEU A 252 -7.96 27.09 8.90
N LYS A 253 -6.97 27.40 8.07
CA LYS A 253 -5.83 28.25 8.43
C LYS A 253 -6.25 29.65 8.83
N GLU A 254 -7.15 30.29 8.07
CA GLU A 254 -7.65 31.64 8.37
C GLU A 254 -8.46 31.71 9.67
N ASN A 255 -8.87 30.56 10.20
CA ASN A 255 -9.60 30.47 11.47
C ASN A 255 -8.78 29.78 12.59
N ASP A 256 -7.45 29.66 12.42
CA ASP A 256 -6.52 29.07 13.39
C ASP A 256 -6.89 27.63 13.81
N ILE A 257 -7.54 26.87 12.92
CA ILE A 257 -7.93 25.49 13.17
C ILE A 257 -6.81 24.56 12.66
N ALA A 258 -6.14 23.90 13.60
CA ALA A 258 -5.11 22.91 13.27
C ALA A 258 -5.74 21.67 12.61
N TYR A 259 -5.19 21.22 11.50
CA TYR A 259 -5.70 20.07 10.76
C TYR A 259 -4.58 19.16 10.30
N TRP A 260 -4.94 17.91 10.05
CA TRP A 260 -4.11 16.94 9.36
C TRP A 260 -4.74 16.59 8.01
N ILE A 261 -3.94 16.55 6.97
CA ILE A 261 -4.36 16.18 5.62
C ILE A 261 -3.20 15.49 4.91
N ASP A 262 -3.48 14.41 4.19
CA ASP A 262 -2.49 13.80 3.30
C ASP A 262 -2.34 14.61 2.00
N LYS A 263 -1.40 15.54 1.97
CA LYS A 263 -1.14 16.36 0.77
C LYS A 263 -0.23 15.68 -0.25
N GLU A 264 0.66 14.83 0.20
CA GLU A 264 1.80 14.47 -0.64
C GLU A 264 1.82 13.02 -1.12
N GLY A 265 1.07 12.10 -0.52
CA GLY A 265 1.18 10.68 -0.88
C GLY A 265 2.61 10.15 -0.87
N ILE A 266 3.54 10.91 -0.27
CA ILE A 266 4.99 10.70 -0.28
C ILE A 266 5.38 9.65 0.75
N TYR A 267 4.53 9.41 1.72
CA TYR A 267 4.77 8.39 2.74
C TYR A 267 4.25 7.02 2.28
N SER A 268 4.91 6.46 1.28
CA SER A 268 4.82 5.03 0.95
C SER A 268 5.67 4.19 1.91
N SER A 269 6.04 4.76 3.06
CA SER A 269 6.73 4.04 4.11
C SER A 269 5.71 3.41 5.07
N PHE A 270 6.15 2.42 5.75
CA PHE A 270 5.49 1.50 6.67
C PHE A 270 4.55 2.13 7.68
N ASN A 271 4.88 3.35 8.13
CA ASN A 271 4.13 4.10 9.12
C ASN A 271 2.93 4.87 8.56
N TYR A 272 2.64 4.80 7.23
CA TYR A 272 1.58 5.63 6.66
C TYR A 272 0.18 5.26 7.17
N LYS A 273 -0.14 3.96 7.26
CA LYS A 273 -1.42 3.54 7.85
C LYS A 273 -1.48 3.82 9.34
N GLU A 274 -0.38 3.61 10.05
CA GLU A 274 -0.24 3.97 11.46
C GLU A 274 -0.33 5.48 11.65
N LEU A 275 0.28 6.27 10.76
CA LEU A 275 0.17 7.73 10.77
C LEU A 275 -1.27 8.21 10.54
N ILE A 276 -2.02 7.58 9.61
CA ILE A 276 -3.44 7.88 9.40
C ILE A 276 -4.25 7.51 10.65
N VAL A 277 -4.03 6.32 11.18
CA VAL A 277 -4.68 5.84 12.41
C VAL A 277 -4.36 6.79 13.55
N ASP A 278 -3.09 7.09 13.79
CA ASP A 278 -2.64 8.02 14.84
C ASP A 278 -3.22 9.44 14.62
N ALA A 279 -3.26 9.93 13.36
CA ALA A 279 -3.82 11.23 13.03
C ALA A 279 -5.34 11.29 13.29
N ILE A 280 -6.09 10.23 12.95
CA ILE A 280 -7.51 10.14 13.30
C ILE A 280 -7.69 10.04 14.82
N ASP A 281 -6.88 9.22 15.49
CA ASP A 281 -6.97 9.01 16.95
C ASP A 281 -6.77 10.30 17.73
N VAL A 282 -5.80 11.14 17.33
CA VAL A 282 -5.51 12.41 18.02
C VAL A 282 -6.41 13.55 17.57
N SER A 283 -7.13 13.43 16.46
CA SER A 283 -8.07 14.44 15.97
C SER A 283 -9.35 14.44 16.78
N GLN A 284 -9.93 15.63 16.97
CA GLN A 284 -11.20 15.79 17.66
C GLN A 284 -12.38 15.46 16.74
N SER A 285 -12.24 15.70 15.44
CA SER A 285 -13.25 15.42 14.43
C SER A 285 -12.62 15.06 13.09
N VAL A 286 -13.44 14.49 12.21
CA VAL A 286 -13.05 14.13 10.84
C VAL A 286 -13.92 14.90 9.86
N ILE A 287 -13.33 15.63 8.94
CA ILE A 287 -14.02 16.18 7.77
C ILE A 287 -13.90 15.18 6.63
N PHE A 288 -15.05 14.82 6.06
CA PHE A 288 -15.14 13.99 4.86
C PHE A 288 -15.53 14.83 3.66
N ILE A 289 -14.61 15.12 2.75
CA ILE A 289 -14.94 15.75 1.47
C ILE A 289 -15.61 14.68 0.60
N SER A 290 -16.95 14.70 0.56
CA SER A 290 -17.77 13.71 -0.13
C SER A 290 -18.02 14.10 -1.58
N SER A 291 -17.61 13.24 -2.48
CA SER A 291 -17.80 13.34 -3.92
C SER A 291 -17.93 11.94 -4.54
N VAL A 292 -18.25 11.88 -5.82
CA VAL A 292 -18.17 10.64 -6.59
C VAL A 292 -16.79 10.00 -6.48
N ASN A 293 -15.72 10.82 -6.42
CA ASN A 293 -14.34 10.34 -6.34
C ASN A 293 -14.00 9.77 -4.96
N SER A 294 -14.35 10.46 -3.88
CA SER A 294 -14.06 10.01 -2.51
C SER A 294 -14.91 8.81 -2.13
N ASN A 295 -16.17 8.74 -2.57
CA ASN A 295 -17.04 7.60 -2.36
C ASN A 295 -16.64 6.36 -3.18
N ALA A 296 -15.80 6.52 -4.22
CA ALA A 296 -15.14 5.44 -4.94
C ALA A 296 -13.73 5.11 -4.38
N SER A 297 -13.19 5.94 -3.47
CA SER A 297 -11.85 5.76 -2.90
C SER A 297 -11.87 4.80 -1.73
N ILE A 298 -11.19 3.66 -1.87
CA ILE A 298 -11.07 2.68 -0.78
C ILE A 298 -10.37 3.24 0.46
N ASN A 299 -9.44 4.20 0.28
CA ASN A 299 -8.75 4.83 1.40
C ASN A 299 -9.70 5.75 2.17
N CYS A 300 -10.44 6.63 1.49
CA CYS A 300 -11.46 7.46 2.14
C CYS A 300 -12.50 6.62 2.88
N ILE A 301 -12.98 5.54 2.25
CA ILE A 301 -13.95 4.62 2.87
C ILE A 301 -13.38 3.99 4.15
N ARG A 302 -12.11 3.58 4.14
CA ARG A 302 -11.45 2.99 5.32
C ARG A 302 -11.21 4.01 6.43
N GLU A 303 -10.80 5.21 6.06
CA GLU A 303 -10.59 6.32 7.00
C GLU A 303 -11.90 6.68 7.72
N ILE A 304 -12.99 6.82 6.95
CA ILE A 304 -14.31 7.10 7.52
C ILE A 304 -14.82 5.93 8.34
N GLY A 305 -14.71 4.69 7.86
CA GLY A 305 -15.08 3.49 8.63
C GLY A 305 -14.29 3.36 9.94
N TYR A 306 -13.00 3.69 9.92
CA TYR A 306 -12.18 3.73 11.14
C TYR A 306 -12.65 4.84 12.09
N ALA A 307 -12.90 6.05 11.57
CA ALA A 307 -13.40 7.17 12.36
C ALA A 307 -14.75 6.86 13.03
N VAL A 308 -15.66 6.19 12.31
CA VAL A 308 -16.94 5.69 12.87
C VAL A 308 -16.70 4.73 14.02
N ASN A 309 -15.84 3.73 13.83
CA ASN A 309 -15.51 2.73 14.87
C ASN A 309 -14.88 3.37 16.12
N MET A 310 -14.16 4.47 15.95
CA MET A 310 -13.55 5.25 17.04
C MET A 310 -14.52 6.29 17.62
N ASN A 311 -15.78 6.30 17.22
CA ASN A 311 -16.80 7.28 17.61
C ASN A 311 -16.36 8.74 17.41
N LYS A 312 -15.60 9.01 16.36
CA LYS A 312 -15.18 10.38 16.00
C LYS A 312 -16.35 11.13 15.36
N PRO A 313 -16.60 12.38 15.76
CA PRO A 313 -17.53 13.23 15.03
C PRO A 313 -17.10 13.38 13.58
N ILE A 314 -18.00 13.09 12.65
CA ILE A 314 -17.75 13.21 11.21
C ILE A 314 -18.55 14.40 10.68
N LEU A 315 -17.91 15.23 9.85
CA LEU A 315 -18.53 16.35 9.18
C LEU A 315 -18.44 16.18 7.67
N PRO A 316 -19.51 15.71 6.99
CA PRO A 316 -19.51 15.55 5.55
C PRO A 316 -19.62 16.90 4.83
N LEU A 317 -18.68 17.17 3.91
CA LEU A 317 -18.71 18.29 2.98
C LEU A 317 -19.04 17.79 1.58
N MET A 318 -20.21 18.12 1.06
CA MET A 318 -20.70 17.61 -0.21
C MET A 318 -20.20 18.45 -1.38
N LEU A 319 -19.44 17.86 -2.30
CA LEU A 319 -19.03 18.47 -3.57
C LEU A 319 -20.01 18.19 -4.72
N ASP A 320 -20.75 17.10 -4.62
CA ASP A 320 -21.75 16.67 -5.58
C ASP A 320 -22.87 15.89 -4.86
N ASP A 321 -23.84 15.39 -5.63
CA ASP A 321 -24.97 14.62 -5.09
C ASP A 321 -24.72 13.10 -5.12
N ALA A 322 -23.45 12.66 -5.21
CA ALA A 322 -23.11 11.26 -5.21
C ALA A 322 -23.51 10.58 -3.88
N PRO A 323 -24.16 9.42 -3.93
CA PRO A 323 -24.52 8.70 -2.72
C PRO A 323 -23.26 8.19 -2.00
N TYR A 324 -23.30 8.16 -0.68
CA TYR A 324 -22.24 7.54 0.11
C TYR A 324 -22.00 6.09 -0.28
N ALA A 325 -20.74 5.66 -0.22
CA ALA A 325 -20.36 4.28 -0.42
C ALA A 325 -21.18 3.35 0.50
N LYS A 326 -21.63 2.21 -0.02
CA LYS A 326 -22.55 1.31 0.71
C LYS A 326 -22.03 0.90 2.09
N SER A 327 -20.72 0.73 2.24
CA SER A 327 -20.07 0.28 3.47
C SER A 327 -20.07 1.29 4.61
N ILE A 328 -20.21 2.59 4.32
CA ILE A 328 -20.23 3.67 5.32
C ILE A 328 -21.58 4.38 5.37
N ARG A 329 -22.49 4.06 4.44
CA ARG A 329 -23.74 4.79 4.26
C ARG A 329 -24.63 4.77 5.50
N LEU A 330 -24.79 3.60 6.14
CA LEU A 330 -25.61 3.48 7.34
C LEU A 330 -25.07 4.31 8.51
N ASP A 331 -23.77 4.48 8.57
CA ASP A 331 -23.09 5.11 9.69
C ASP A 331 -23.09 6.64 9.60
N ILE A 332 -23.17 7.18 8.37
CA ILE A 332 -23.04 8.64 8.15
C ILE A 332 -24.25 9.30 7.45
N SER A 333 -25.30 8.53 7.07
CA SER A 333 -26.47 9.08 6.36
C SER A 333 -27.26 10.08 7.19
N ASP A 334 -27.31 9.90 8.50
CA ASP A 334 -28.10 10.73 9.42
C ASP A 334 -27.30 11.94 9.94
N ILE A 335 -26.05 12.10 9.51
CA ILE A 335 -25.21 13.22 9.92
C ILE A 335 -25.57 14.46 9.08
N ASP A 336 -25.66 15.63 9.75
CA ASP A 336 -25.90 16.90 9.04
C ASP A 336 -24.77 17.21 8.06
N GLN A 337 -25.13 17.50 6.83
CA GLN A 337 -24.22 17.69 5.72
C GLN A 337 -24.04 19.18 5.40
N ILE A 338 -22.86 19.54 4.92
CA ILE A 338 -22.59 20.89 4.45
C ILE A 338 -22.38 20.84 2.92
N ASP A 339 -23.19 21.59 2.18
CA ASP A 339 -22.97 21.80 0.76
C ASP A 339 -21.69 22.64 0.57
N PHE A 340 -20.65 22.03 0.01
CA PHE A 340 -19.35 22.66 -0.19
C PHE A 340 -19.06 22.95 -1.68
N ARG A 341 -20.06 22.87 -2.54
CA ARG A 341 -19.98 23.30 -3.96
C ARG A 341 -19.70 24.81 -4.09
N ASN A 342 -20.08 25.58 -3.06
CA ASN A 342 -19.72 26.98 -2.92
C ASN A 342 -19.05 27.21 -1.55
N PRO A 343 -17.71 27.08 -1.45
CA PRO A 343 -16.98 27.20 -0.20
C PRO A 343 -17.18 28.51 0.55
N THR A 344 -17.33 29.63 -0.17
CA THR A 344 -17.55 30.95 0.41
C THR A 344 -18.88 31.02 1.15
N ALA A 345 -19.96 30.49 0.57
CA ALA A 345 -21.27 30.45 1.20
C ALA A 345 -21.31 29.49 2.40
N SER A 346 -20.57 28.39 2.34
CA SER A 346 -20.57 27.32 3.35
C SER A 346 -19.65 27.62 4.53
N ARG A 347 -18.74 28.57 4.40
CA ARG A 347 -17.69 28.87 5.39
C ARG A 347 -18.22 29.06 6.79
N LYS A 348 -19.28 29.90 6.96
CA LYS A 348 -19.85 30.18 8.28
C LYS A 348 -20.43 28.91 8.94
N LYS A 349 -21.19 28.10 8.19
CA LYS A 349 -21.75 26.83 8.69
C LYS A 349 -20.64 25.87 9.09
N LEU A 350 -19.59 25.72 8.26
CA LEU A 350 -18.45 24.88 8.54
C LEU A 350 -17.76 25.24 9.86
N ILE A 351 -17.38 26.50 10.04
CA ILE A 351 -16.69 26.95 11.25
C ILE A 351 -17.58 26.78 12.49
N THR A 352 -18.86 27.14 12.39
CA THR A 352 -19.81 26.96 13.50
C THR A 352 -19.96 25.49 13.89
N SER A 353 -20.03 24.57 12.92
CA SER A 353 -20.14 23.13 13.18
C SER A 353 -18.88 22.57 13.85
N LEU A 354 -17.69 23.02 13.44
CA LEU A 354 -16.43 22.60 14.07
C LEU A 354 -16.33 23.12 15.52
N MET A 355 -16.72 24.36 15.78
CA MET A 355 -16.73 24.91 17.15
C MET A 355 -17.75 24.20 18.06
N TYR A 356 -18.87 23.73 17.53
CA TYR A 356 -19.86 22.98 18.30
C TYR A 356 -19.35 21.61 18.73
N VAL A 357 -18.55 20.95 17.90
CA VAL A 357 -17.91 19.65 18.22
C VAL A 357 -16.86 19.82 19.34
N GLU A 358 -16.21 20.98 19.43
CA GLU A 358 -15.20 21.26 20.48
C GLU A 358 -15.81 21.41 21.90
N ASN A 359 -17.08 21.70 21.99
CA ASN A 359 -17.76 22.00 23.27
C ASN A 359 -18.57 20.81 23.83
N LYS A 360 -18.50 19.64 23.17
CA LYS A 360 -19.07 18.38 23.64
C LYS A 360 -17.98 17.41 24.10
#